data_ca29c89f223d0742e127a3a6b38dd751
#
_entry.id   ca29c89f223d0742e127a3a6b38dd751
#
_cell.length_a   1.000
_cell.length_b   1.000
_cell.length_c   1.000
_cell.angle_alpha   90.00
_cell.angle_beta   90.00
_cell.angle_gamma   90.00
#
_symmetry.space_group_name_H-M   'P 1'
#
loop_
_entity.id
_entity.type
_entity.pdbx_description
1 polymer ?
#
loop_
_entity_poly.entity_id
_entity_poly.type
_entity_poly.pdbx_seq_one_letter_code
_entity_poly.pdbx_strand_id
1 'polypeptide(L)'
;MGKPRIAFVGSGGATKGVAHLGVLKAMEELALEPDIYVGASAGAIASAFYSQGFNATQLAEWARPFYQRRTAETNPLRARYFLGLPTMEQLGQPAYLSTGLFSIDRFERFMAEKLPKNDFRALDKDVFITAADIDGRGRVVFGRGHREDVPISQAVAASACVPLLFRPYRIGDRYYVDGELVRTLSIDLAVEAGADVVIISNVYRPHVIRPGQRSLVHQGGFSIGRQALNIVISEKEKRGIDLINRLYPHVTVLNVSADLGRFSFTSRANAKLLMTRGYREALRVLAAAKRRGMFDIASNVHTIGEA
;
A
#
# COMPACT_ATOMS: atom_id res chain seq x y z
N MET A 1 9.72 -28.80 -13.15
CA MET A 1 9.01 -27.52 -13.39
C MET A 1 9.17 -26.65 -12.15
N GLY A 2 9.58 -25.40 -12.28
CA GLY A 2 9.80 -24.50 -11.16
C GLY A 2 8.48 -24.03 -10.54
N LYS A 3 8.53 -23.53 -9.29
CA LYS A 3 7.41 -22.85 -8.63
C LYS A 3 7.18 -21.48 -9.30
N PRO A 4 5.93 -21.04 -9.56
CA PRO A 4 5.69 -19.72 -10.14
C PRO A 4 6.20 -18.62 -9.22
N ARG A 5 6.78 -17.56 -9.78
CA ARG A 5 7.16 -16.36 -9.03
C ARG A 5 5.92 -15.53 -8.76
N ILE A 6 5.61 -15.36 -7.49
CA ILE A 6 4.43 -14.64 -7.03
C ILE A 6 4.84 -13.23 -6.61
N ALA A 7 4.09 -12.23 -7.10
CA ALA A 7 4.21 -10.86 -6.64
C ALA A 7 3.02 -10.46 -5.77
N PHE A 8 3.29 -9.75 -4.67
CA PHE A 8 2.31 -9.00 -3.91
C PHE A 8 2.41 -7.51 -4.29
N VAL A 9 1.30 -6.92 -4.71
CA VAL A 9 1.21 -5.49 -5.04
C VAL A 9 0.20 -4.81 -4.12
N GLY A 10 0.70 -4.01 -3.19
CA GLY A 10 -0.11 -3.29 -2.20
C GLY A 10 -0.38 -1.84 -2.60
N SER A 11 -1.66 -1.45 -2.70
CA SER A 11 -2.05 -0.05 -2.92
C SER A 11 -1.81 0.80 -1.67
N GLY A 12 -1.83 2.12 -1.82
CA GLY A 12 -2.01 3.03 -0.69
C GLY A 12 -3.39 2.88 -0.06
N GLY A 13 -3.73 3.69 0.91
CA GLY A 13 -5.08 3.68 1.48
C GLY A 13 -5.16 4.13 2.93
N ALA A 14 -4.09 4.67 3.49
CA ALA A 14 -4.02 5.15 4.87
C ALA A 14 -4.63 4.12 5.85
N THR A 15 -5.64 4.49 6.64
CA THR A 15 -6.29 3.60 7.62
C THR A 15 -6.88 2.33 6.99
N LYS A 16 -7.32 2.37 5.73
CA LYS A 16 -7.83 1.19 5.02
C LYS A 16 -6.73 0.17 4.72
N GLY A 17 -5.47 0.60 4.71
CA GLY A 17 -4.31 -0.26 4.47
C GLY A 17 -4.18 -1.45 5.43
N VAL A 18 -4.85 -1.41 6.59
CA VAL A 18 -4.96 -2.59 7.48
C VAL A 18 -5.59 -3.79 6.80
N ALA A 19 -6.39 -3.58 5.76
CA ALA A 19 -6.96 -4.67 4.97
C ALA A 19 -5.88 -5.49 4.25
N HIS A 20 -4.70 -4.90 3.94
CA HIS A 20 -3.56 -5.65 3.39
C HIS A 20 -3.13 -6.79 4.31
N LEU A 21 -3.17 -6.58 5.64
CA LEU A 21 -2.85 -7.64 6.60
C LEU A 21 -3.81 -8.81 6.51
N GLY A 22 -5.07 -8.54 6.19
CA GLY A 22 -6.05 -9.59 5.92
C GLY A 22 -5.76 -10.36 4.64
N VAL A 23 -5.33 -9.67 3.59
CA VAL A 23 -4.94 -10.31 2.33
C VAL A 23 -3.69 -11.18 2.53
N LEU A 24 -2.66 -10.64 3.18
CA LEU A 24 -1.43 -11.36 3.50
C LEU A 24 -1.70 -12.59 4.37
N LYS A 25 -2.61 -12.48 5.37
CA LYS A 25 -3.02 -13.64 6.17
C LYS A 25 -3.67 -14.74 5.35
N ALA A 26 -4.52 -14.39 4.38
CA ALA A 26 -5.10 -15.37 3.47
C ALA A 26 -4.05 -16.02 2.58
N MET A 27 -3.04 -15.27 2.13
CA MET A 27 -1.91 -15.80 1.38
C MET A 27 -1.09 -16.79 2.22
N GLU A 28 -0.81 -16.48 3.50
CA GLU A 28 -0.16 -17.42 4.45
C GLU A 28 -0.92 -18.75 4.54
N GLU A 29 -2.23 -18.69 4.78
CA GLU A 29 -3.07 -19.89 4.94
C GLU A 29 -3.19 -20.72 3.66
N LEU A 30 -3.07 -20.08 2.49
CA LEU A 30 -3.08 -20.74 1.20
C LEU A 30 -1.67 -21.18 0.73
N ALA A 31 -0.62 -20.95 1.54
CA ALA A 31 0.78 -21.19 1.21
C ALA A 31 1.23 -20.49 -0.09
N LEU A 32 0.75 -19.25 -0.30
CA LEU A 32 1.11 -18.39 -1.41
C LEU A 32 2.15 -17.36 -0.92
N GLU A 33 3.42 -17.73 -0.97
CA GLU A 33 4.53 -16.90 -0.53
C GLU A 33 5.03 -16.02 -1.69
N PRO A 34 5.02 -14.68 -1.57
CA PRO A 34 5.56 -13.81 -2.60
C PRO A 34 7.09 -13.82 -2.65
N ASP A 35 7.61 -13.71 -3.86
CA ASP A 35 9.03 -13.48 -4.17
C ASP A 35 9.31 -12.00 -4.44
N ILE A 36 8.26 -11.27 -4.87
CA ILE A 36 8.31 -9.87 -5.29
C ILE A 36 7.25 -9.10 -4.51
N TYR A 37 7.64 -7.94 -4.00
CA TYR A 37 6.77 -7.04 -3.27
C TYR A 37 6.82 -5.65 -3.89
N VAL A 38 5.66 -5.12 -4.26
CA VAL A 38 5.52 -3.74 -4.75
C VAL A 38 4.54 -3.01 -3.85
N GLY A 39 4.89 -1.82 -3.41
CA GLY A 39 4.01 -1.08 -2.52
C GLY A 39 4.08 0.42 -2.67
N ALA A 40 2.93 1.07 -2.43
CA ALA A 40 2.83 2.50 -2.21
C ALA A 40 2.13 2.77 -0.87
N SER A 41 2.56 3.80 -0.13
CA SER A 41 1.93 4.21 1.12
C SER A 41 1.76 3.06 2.12
N ALA A 42 0.53 2.70 2.48
CA ALA A 42 0.24 1.57 3.36
C ALA A 42 0.72 0.23 2.80
N GLY A 43 0.66 0.05 1.47
CA GLY A 43 1.21 -1.12 0.77
C GLY A 43 2.72 -1.19 0.88
N ALA A 44 3.43 -0.04 0.86
CA ALA A 44 4.88 0.01 1.08
C ALA A 44 5.26 -0.45 2.49
N ILE A 45 4.49 -0.05 3.51
CA ILE A 45 4.70 -0.49 4.89
C ILE A 45 4.54 -2.01 5.00
N ALA A 46 3.45 -2.55 4.44
CA ALA A 46 3.19 -3.99 4.45
C ALA A 46 4.29 -4.77 3.71
N SER A 47 4.69 -4.31 2.53
CA SER A 47 5.76 -4.91 1.72
C SER A 47 7.10 -4.92 2.45
N ALA A 48 7.51 -3.80 3.07
CA ALA A 48 8.79 -3.69 3.75
C ALA A 48 8.94 -4.64 4.93
N PHE A 49 7.89 -4.85 5.71
CA PHE A 49 7.93 -5.79 6.83
C PHE A 49 7.71 -7.24 6.40
N TYR A 50 6.71 -7.49 5.54
CA TYR A 50 6.34 -8.84 5.19
C TYR A 50 7.43 -9.56 4.39
N SER A 51 8.13 -8.84 3.51
CA SER A 51 9.29 -9.36 2.77
C SER A 51 10.45 -9.80 3.66
N GLN A 52 10.47 -9.38 4.93
CA GLN A 52 11.48 -9.70 5.92
C GLN A 52 11.02 -10.72 6.97
N GLY A 53 9.93 -11.46 6.68
CA GLY A 53 9.47 -12.58 7.50
C GLY A 53 8.48 -12.21 8.61
N PHE A 54 8.00 -10.96 8.69
CA PHE A 54 6.91 -10.63 9.61
C PHE A 54 5.59 -11.17 9.08
N ASN A 55 4.83 -11.85 9.94
CA ASN A 55 3.53 -12.34 9.57
C ASN A 55 2.41 -11.30 9.83
N ALA A 56 1.25 -11.55 9.23
CA ALA A 56 0.10 -10.64 9.33
C ALA A 56 -0.37 -10.42 10.77
N THR A 57 -0.22 -11.41 11.66
CA THR A 57 -0.61 -11.30 13.07
C THR A 57 0.31 -10.37 13.84
N GLN A 58 1.63 -10.50 13.67
CA GLN A 58 2.64 -9.61 14.28
C GLN A 58 2.42 -8.15 13.84
N LEU A 59 2.21 -7.94 12.54
CA LEU A 59 1.95 -6.59 12.00
C LEU A 59 0.62 -6.02 12.52
N ALA A 60 -0.41 -6.84 12.66
CA ALA A 60 -1.69 -6.41 13.26
C ALA A 60 -1.54 -6.01 14.73
N GLU A 61 -0.68 -6.68 15.49
CA GLU A 61 -0.38 -6.31 16.88
C GLU A 61 0.34 -4.96 16.96
N TRP A 62 1.31 -4.71 16.10
CA TRP A 62 1.99 -3.41 16.03
C TRP A 62 1.05 -2.29 15.57
N ALA A 63 0.13 -2.59 14.67
CA ALA A 63 -0.89 -1.65 14.25
C ALA A 63 -1.97 -1.40 15.32
N ARG A 64 -2.11 -2.27 16.34
CA ARG A 64 -3.14 -2.20 17.38
C ARG A 64 -3.25 -0.83 18.07
N PRO A 65 -2.16 -0.14 18.47
CA PRO A 65 -2.23 1.17 19.12
C PRO A 65 -2.92 2.25 18.27
N PHE A 66 -2.96 2.08 16.94
CA PHE A 66 -3.63 3.03 16.03
C PHE A 66 -5.14 2.86 15.98
N TYR A 67 -5.65 1.69 16.40
CA TYR A 67 -7.03 1.28 16.18
C TYR A 67 -7.83 1.03 17.46
N GLN A 68 -7.16 0.83 18.61
CA GLN A 68 -7.88 0.59 19.87
C GLN A 68 -8.45 1.90 20.41
N ARG A 69 -9.71 1.83 20.90
CA ARG A 69 -10.31 2.88 21.74
C ARG A 69 -9.43 3.08 22.98
N ARG A 70 -9.32 4.33 23.43
CA ARG A 70 -8.69 4.69 24.70
C ARG A 70 -9.23 3.80 25.83
N THR A 71 -8.43 2.84 26.27
CA THR A 71 -8.47 2.37 27.65
C THR A 71 -7.46 3.20 28.43
N ALA A 72 -7.65 3.35 29.74
CA ALA A 72 -6.79 4.16 30.60
C ALA A 72 -5.29 3.77 30.51
N GLU A 73 -5.00 2.58 29.99
CA GLU A 73 -3.64 2.03 29.79
C GLU A 73 -3.01 2.38 28.43
N THR A 74 -3.80 2.80 27.44
CA THR A 74 -3.27 3.22 26.13
C THR A 74 -2.91 4.71 26.18
N ASN A 75 -1.67 4.98 26.56
CA ASN A 75 -1.08 6.29 26.61
C ASN A 75 -1.33 7.06 25.29
N PRO A 76 -2.03 8.23 25.29
CA PRO A 76 -2.25 9.05 24.10
C PRO A 76 -0.94 9.51 23.44
N LEU A 77 0.17 9.37 24.14
CA LEU A 77 1.52 9.63 23.62
C LEU A 77 1.92 8.66 22.48
N ARG A 78 1.35 7.44 22.37
CA ARG A 78 1.76 6.49 21.32
C ARG A 78 1.36 6.92 19.90
N ALA A 79 0.25 7.61 19.70
CA ALA A 79 -0.04 8.25 18.41
C ALA A 79 0.96 9.38 18.08
N ARG A 80 1.60 9.98 19.09
CA ARG A 80 2.68 10.98 18.94
C ARG A 80 3.98 10.37 18.41
N TYR A 81 4.17 9.04 18.48
CA TYR A 81 5.36 8.39 17.90
C TYR A 81 5.38 8.44 16.37
N PHE A 82 4.22 8.57 15.72
CA PHE A 82 4.11 8.57 14.27
C PHE A 82 3.86 9.95 13.67
N LEU A 83 3.24 10.83 14.43
CA LEU A 83 2.96 12.19 14.01
C LEU A 83 3.96 13.12 14.71
N GLY A 84 4.95 13.61 14.00
CA GLY A 84 5.79 14.71 14.45
C GLY A 84 4.93 15.97 14.57
N LEU A 85 4.54 16.35 15.80
CA LEU A 85 3.92 17.65 16.03
C LEU A 85 4.94 18.74 15.74
N PRO A 86 4.51 19.86 15.11
CA PRO A 86 5.38 21.00 14.92
C PRO A 86 5.84 21.54 16.28
N THR A 87 7.09 21.98 16.34
CA THR A 87 7.60 22.73 17.48
C THR A 87 7.00 24.13 17.48
N MET A 88 7.03 24.85 18.63
CA MET A 88 6.55 26.23 18.70
C MET A 88 7.30 27.14 17.72
N GLU A 89 8.59 26.93 17.54
CA GLU A 89 9.42 27.63 16.57
C GLU A 89 8.95 27.39 15.12
N GLN A 90 8.62 26.14 14.78
CA GLN A 90 8.10 25.76 13.46
C GLN A 90 6.68 26.34 13.22
N LEU A 91 5.84 26.43 14.25
CA LEU A 91 4.52 27.05 14.16
C LEU A 91 4.61 28.56 13.91
N GLY A 92 5.70 29.20 14.33
CA GLY A 92 5.97 30.64 14.08
C GLY A 92 6.40 30.93 12.63
N GLN A 93 6.67 29.90 11.82
CA GLN A 93 7.07 30.07 10.41
C GLN A 93 5.84 29.92 9.48
N PRO A 94 5.39 30.98 8.78
CA PRO A 94 4.21 30.92 7.89
C PRO A 94 4.33 29.81 6.82
N ALA A 95 5.53 29.58 6.28
CA ALA A 95 5.83 28.55 5.31
C ALA A 95 5.67 27.12 5.87
N TYR A 96 5.76 26.94 7.19
CA TYR A 96 5.64 25.62 7.80
C TYR A 96 4.24 25.05 7.66
N LEU A 97 3.23 25.83 8.01
CA LEU A 97 1.81 25.41 7.95
C LEU A 97 1.32 25.25 6.50
N SER A 98 1.94 25.96 5.55
CA SER A 98 1.57 25.88 4.13
C SER A 98 2.00 24.58 3.44
N THR A 99 2.98 23.84 4.01
CA THR A 99 3.54 22.64 3.37
C THR A 99 2.98 21.31 3.91
N GLY A 100 2.28 21.33 5.04
CA GLY A 100 1.68 20.14 5.68
C GLY A 100 1.64 20.27 7.20
N LEU A 101 0.72 19.53 7.84
CA LEU A 101 0.45 19.69 9.28
C LEU A 101 1.47 18.93 10.16
N PHE A 102 2.00 17.81 9.68
CA PHE A 102 2.83 16.91 10.49
C PHE A 102 4.14 16.54 9.77
N SER A 103 5.18 16.21 10.55
CA SER A 103 6.36 15.53 10.03
C SER A 103 6.19 14.01 10.13
N ILE A 104 6.69 13.27 9.12
CA ILE A 104 6.74 11.81 9.09
C ILE A 104 8.05 11.23 9.66
N ASP A 105 9.00 12.06 10.10
CA ASP A 105 10.35 11.64 10.55
C ASP A 105 10.32 10.67 11.74
N ARG A 106 9.32 10.77 12.61
CA ARG A 106 9.16 9.83 13.74
C ARG A 106 8.76 8.45 13.25
N PHE A 107 7.92 8.41 12.24
CA PHE A 107 7.52 7.16 11.61
C PHE A 107 8.70 6.52 10.88
N GLU A 108 9.51 7.31 10.16
CA GLU A 108 10.73 6.82 9.53
C GLU A 108 11.68 6.18 10.56
N ARG A 109 11.96 6.87 11.67
CA ARG A 109 12.80 6.32 12.75
C ARG A 109 12.24 5.01 13.34
N PHE A 110 10.92 4.94 13.55
CA PHE A 110 10.27 3.70 13.97
C PHE A 110 10.50 2.58 12.96
N MET A 111 10.37 2.86 11.66
CA MET A 111 10.65 1.87 10.60
C MET A 111 12.11 1.43 10.66
N ALA A 112 13.05 2.37 10.76
CA ALA A 112 14.49 2.08 10.85
C ALA A 112 14.84 1.19 12.05
N GLU A 113 14.18 1.41 13.21
CA GLU A 113 14.39 0.60 14.42
C GLU A 113 13.76 -0.80 14.33
N LYS A 114 12.68 -0.96 13.56
CA LYS A 114 11.90 -2.21 13.51
C LYS A 114 12.26 -3.12 12.35
N LEU A 115 12.81 -2.59 11.27
CA LEU A 115 13.23 -3.39 10.13
C LEU A 115 14.55 -4.13 10.46
N PRO A 116 14.59 -5.47 10.34
CA PRO A 116 15.83 -6.25 10.52
C PRO A 116 16.93 -5.85 9.54
N LYS A 117 16.55 -5.57 8.29
CA LYS A 117 17.40 -5.10 7.21
C LYS A 117 16.82 -3.79 6.68
N ASN A 118 17.59 -2.69 6.72
CA ASN A 118 17.16 -1.37 6.25
C ASN A 118 17.86 -0.96 4.94
N ASP A 119 18.31 -1.96 4.17
CA ASP A 119 18.99 -1.80 2.87
C ASP A 119 18.35 -2.77 1.87
N PHE A 120 17.90 -2.26 0.72
CA PHE A 120 17.29 -3.08 -0.34
C PHE A 120 18.22 -4.18 -0.86
N ARG A 121 19.53 -3.92 -0.91
CA ARG A 121 20.55 -4.87 -1.37
C ARG A 121 20.74 -6.05 -0.44
N ALA A 122 20.39 -5.88 0.84
CA ALA A 122 20.48 -6.93 1.84
C ALA A 122 19.25 -7.87 1.86
N LEU A 123 18.20 -7.55 1.09
CA LEU A 123 16.98 -8.36 1.05
C LEU A 123 17.13 -9.58 0.13
N ASP A 124 16.54 -10.69 0.56
CA ASP A 124 16.48 -11.93 -0.22
C ASP A 124 15.32 -11.90 -1.26
N LYS A 125 14.34 -11.05 -1.02
CA LYS A 125 13.15 -10.83 -1.88
C LYS A 125 13.30 -9.52 -2.67
N ASP A 126 12.66 -9.43 -3.82
CA ASP A 126 12.60 -8.19 -4.58
C ASP A 126 11.54 -7.27 -3.99
N VAL A 127 11.95 -6.11 -3.52
CA VAL A 127 11.05 -5.12 -2.90
C VAL A 127 11.15 -3.80 -3.64
N PHE A 128 10.01 -3.29 -4.11
CA PHE A 128 9.89 -2.01 -4.79
C PHE A 128 8.91 -1.11 -4.06
N ILE A 129 9.37 0.08 -3.71
CA ILE A 129 8.56 1.11 -3.06
C ILE A 129 8.49 2.32 -3.99
N THR A 130 7.29 2.85 -4.20
CA THR A 130 7.09 3.98 -5.10
C THR A 130 6.71 5.24 -4.34
N ALA A 131 7.28 6.38 -4.74
CA ALA A 131 6.93 7.71 -4.28
C ALA A 131 6.80 8.67 -5.46
N ALA A 132 6.27 9.86 -5.21
CA ALA A 132 6.18 10.93 -6.19
C ALA A 132 7.18 12.04 -5.85
N ASP A 133 8.08 12.36 -6.79
CA ASP A 133 8.94 13.55 -6.72
C ASP A 133 8.06 14.78 -7.02
N ILE A 134 7.93 15.68 -6.03
CA ILE A 134 7.02 16.84 -6.12
C ILE A 134 7.55 17.93 -7.05
N ASP A 135 8.88 17.94 -7.31
CA ASP A 135 9.52 18.90 -8.18
C ASP A 135 9.45 18.50 -9.67
N GLY A 136 8.52 17.60 -10.02
CA GLY A 136 8.06 17.36 -11.38
C GLY A 136 8.65 16.16 -12.10
N ARG A 137 9.45 15.33 -11.44
CA ARG A 137 9.98 14.10 -12.07
C ARG A 137 9.01 12.92 -12.08
N GLY A 138 7.89 13.05 -11.39
CA GLY A 138 6.84 12.04 -11.36
C GLY A 138 7.17 10.85 -10.47
N ARG A 139 6.91 9.62 -10.95
CA ARG A 139 7.15 8.40 -10.19
C ARG A 139 8.65 8.16 -9.96
N VAL A 140 8.99 7.93 -8.71
CA VAL A 140 10.30 7.43 -8.30
C VAL A 140 10.14 6.05 -7.70
N VAL A 141 11.03 5.13 -8.07
CA VAL A 141 11.07 3.75 -7.58
C VAL A 141 12.30 3.57 -6.71
N PHE A 142 12.10 3.04 -5.50
CA PHE A 142 13.15 2.59 -4.59
C PHE A 142 13.15 1.06 -4.58
N GLY A 143 14.33 0.45 -4.69
CA GLY A 143 14.46 -1.00 -4.75
C GLY A 143 15.57 -1.45 -5.69
N ARG A 144 15.76 -2.76 -5.78
CA ARG A 144 16.84 -3.36 -6.59
C ARG A 144 16.78 -2.92 -8.05
N GLY A 145 17.93 -2.46 -8.59
CA GLY A 145 18.02 -1.94 -9.95
C GLY A 145 17.44 -0.55 -10.17
N HIS A 146 16.96 0.10 -9.11
CA HIS A 146 16.48 1.48 -9.08
C HIS A 146 17.25 2.29 -8.02
N ARG A 147 16.55 3.10 -7.21
CA ARG A 147 17.17 3.81 -6.08
C ARG A 147 17.33 2.88 -4.88
N GLU A 148 18.25 1.94 -4.97
CA GLU A 148 18.59 1.00 -3.89
C GLU A 148 19.58 1.55 -2.87
N ASP A 149 20.15 2.72 -3.15
CA ASP A 149 21.04 3.49 -2.29
C ASP A 149 20.36 4.14 -1.09
N VAL A 150 19.01 4.25 -1.13
CA VAL A 150 18.19 4.86 -0.10
C VAL A 150 17.76 3.79 0.93
N PRO A 151 17.86 4.05 2.25
CA PRO A 151 17.33 3.16 3.27
C PRO A 151 15.85 2.85 3.08
N ILE A 152 15.42 1.61 3.33
CA ILE A 152 14.02 1.17 3.20
C ILE A 152 13.09 2.05 4.04
N SER A 153 13.50 2.41 5.25
CA SER A 153 12.72 3.29 6.15
C SER A 153 12.43 4.66 5.52
N GLN A 154 13.41 5.25 4.84
CA GLN A 154 13.26 6.53 4.15
C GLN A 154 12.36 6.40 2.90
N ALA A 155 12.51 5.32 2.13
CA ALA A 155 11.66 5.04 0.98
C ALA A 155 10.20 4.86 1.40
N VAL A 156 9.94 4.12 2.49
CA VAL A 156 8.59 3.95 3.07
C VAL A 156 8.04 5.28 3.58
N ALA A 157 8.84 6.10 4.26
CA ALA A 157 8.42 7.42 4.73
C ALA A 157 8.06 8.35 3.57
N ALA A 158 8.87 8.39 2.51
CA ALA A 158 8.59 9.13 1.29
C ALA A 158 7.26 8.68 0.65
N SER A 159 7.08 7.35 0.55
CA SER A 159 5.89 6.73 -0.01
C SER A 159 4.61 6.95 0.80
N ALA A 160 4.71 7.07 2.13
CA ALA A 160 3.59 7.26 3.03
C ALA A 160 3.28 8.74 3.32
N CYS A 161 3.99 9.66 2.68
CA CYS A 161 3.88 11.11 2.92
C CYS A 161 2.66 11.70 2.20
N VAL A 162 1.46 11.47 2.74
CA VAL A 162 0.19 11.96 2.18
C VAL A 162 0.17 13.49 2.17
N PRO A 163 0.00 14.15 1.00
CA PRO A 163 -0.06 15.60 0.91
C PRO A 163 -1.13 16.20 1.79
N LEU A 164 -0.91 17.42 2.23
CA LEU A 164 -1.74 18.19 3.17
C LEU A 164 -1.71 17.66 4.61
N LEU A 165 -1.54 16.35 4.80
CA LEU A 165 -1.40 15.75 6.13
C LEU A 165 0.06 15.82 6.60
N PHE A 166 0.98 15.38 5.76
CA PHE A 166 2.41 15.43 6.04
C PHE A 166 3.11 16.45 5.14
N ARG A 167 4.17 17.04 5.68
CA ARG A 167 5.12 17.80 4.88
C ARG A 167 5.83 16.86 3.93
N PRO A 168 6.15 17.27 2.67
CA PRO A 168 6.92 16.46 1.76
C PRO A 168 8.20 15.94 2.42
N TYR A 169 8.49 14.65 2.30
CA TYR A 169 9.65 14.02 2.90
C TYR A 169 10.90 14.29 2.07
N ARG A 170 11.97 14.72 2.71
CA ARG A 170 13.21 15.07 2.02
C ARG A 170 14.21 13.92 2.03
N ILE A 171 14.72 13.54 0.85
CA ILE A 171 15.85 12.62 0.67
C ILE A 171 16.89 13.33 -0.20
N GLY A 172 18.04 13.64 0.38
CA GLY A 172 19.06 14.46 -0.29
C GLY A 172 18.56 15.89 -0.56
N ASP A 173 18.56 16.27 -1.83
CA ASP A 173 18.09 17.59 -2.31
C ASP A 173 16.63 17.58 -2.82
N ARG A 174 15.91 16.45 -2.73
CA ARG A 174 14.59 16.25 -3.31
C ARG A 174 13.50 16.04 -2.28
N TYR A 175 12.29 16.39 -2.67
CA TYR A 175 11.09 16.26 -1.86
C TYR A 175 10.10 15.27 -2.47
N TYR A 176 9.58 14.39 -1.61
CA TYR A 176 8.70 13.30 -2.01
C TYR A 176 7.37 13.33 -1.27
N VAL A 177 6.35 12.89 -1.98
CA VAL A 177 5.01 12.65 -1.46
C VAL A 177 4.52 11.26 -1.85
N ASP A 178 3.34 10.87 -1.36
CA ASP A 178 2.74 9.55 -1.54
C ASP A 178 2.74 9.09 -3.02
N GLY A 179 3.26 7.88 -3.25
CA GLY A 179 3.43 7.31 -4.60
C GLY A 179 2.12 7.02 -5.32
N GLU A 180 1.02 6.85 -4.61
CA GLU A 180 -0.31 6.63 -5.21
C GLU A 180 -0.78 7.79 -6.10
N LEU A 181 -0.27 9.00 -5.86
CA LEU A 181 -0.65 10.16 -6.66
C LEU A 181 -0.19 10.06 -8.12
N VAL A 182 0.97 9.44 -8.35
CA VAL A 182 1.56 9.38 -9.69
C VAL A 182 1.15 8.12 -10.43
N ARG A 183 1.33 6.96 -9.82
CA ARG A 183 0.98 5.68 -10.44
C ARG A 183 0.47 4.70 -9.39
N THR A 184 -0.78 4.38 -9.52
CA THR A 184 -1.46 3.45 -8.66
C THR A 184 -1.03 2.01 -8.99
N LEU A 185 -0.81 1.21 -7.95
CA LEU A 185 -0.48 -0.22 -7.99
C LEU A 185 0.87 -0.60 -8.62
N SER A 186 1.48 0.22 -9.46
CA SER A 186 2.79 -0.04 -10.10
C SER A 186 3.05 -1.51 -10.48
N ILE A 187 2.04 -2.18 -11.08
CA ILE A 187 2.04 -3.61 -11.45
C ILE A 187 3.17 -3.94 -12.44
N ASP A 188 3.52 -2.96 -13.27
CA ASP A 188 4.64 -3.04 -14.20
C ASP A 188 5.94 -3.47 -13.53
N LEU A 189 6.24 -2.98 -12.33
CA LEU A 189 7.44 -3.37 -11.58
C LEU A 189 7.44 -4.85 -11.22
N ALA A 190 6.28 -5.40 -10.86
CA ALA A 190 6.15 -6.83 -10.57
C ALA A 190 6.39 -7.68 -11.82
N VAL A 191 5.84 -7.26 -12.96
CA VAL A 191 6.00 -7.96 -14.24
C VAL A 191 7.43 -7.86 -14.75
N GLU A 192 8.04 -6.66 -14.71
CA GLU A 192 9.44 -6.43 -15.09
C GLU A 192 10.42 -7.22 -14.20
N ALA A 193 10.06 -7.44 -12.93
CA ALA A 193 10.83 -8.31 -12.03
C ALA A 193 10.58 -9.81 -12.27
N GLY A 194 9.78 -10.19 -13.26
CA GLY A 194 9.56 -11.58 -13.67
C GLY A 194 8.50 -12.32 -12.86
N ALA A 195 7.43 -11.65 -12.43
CA ALA A 195 6.29 -12.29 -11.80
C ALA A 195 5.47 -13.10 -12.81
N ASP A 196 5.16 -14.37 -12.50
CA ASP A 196 4.20 -15.19 -13.23
C ASP A 196 2.77 -14.92 -12.75
N VAL A 197 2.62 -14.65 -11.45
CA VAL A 197 1.33 -14.34 -10.81
C VAL A 197 1.45 -13.06 -9.98
N VAL A 198 0.58 -12.11 -10.24
CA VAL A 198 0.50 -10.85 -9.51
C VAL A 198 -0.77 -10.82 -8.67
N ILE A 199 -0.62 -10.78 -7.35
CA ILE A 199 -1.72 -10.63 -6.40
C ILE A 199 -1.79 -9.17 -5.97
N ILE A 200 -2.82 -8.47 -6.42
CA ILE A 200 -3.08 -7.09 -6.08
C ILE A 200 -3.93 -7.03 -4.82
N SER A 201 -3.43 -6.37 -3.79
CA SER A 201 -4.21 -5.97 -2.62
C SER A 201 -4.66 -4.52 -2.77
N ASN A 202 -5.88 -4.34 -3.26
CA ASN A 202 -6.44 -3.03 -3.58
C ASN A 202 -7.43 -2.57 -2.52
N VAL A 203 -7.12 -1.48 -1.84
CA VAL A 203 -8.00 -0.89 -0.81
C VAL A 203 -8.70 0.39 -1.27
N TYR A 204 -8.42 0.85 -2.50
CA TYR A 204 -9.10 1.96 -3.13
C TYR A 204 -10.34 1.47 -3.89
N ARG A 205 -11.49 1.62 -3.25
CA ARG A 205 -12.77 1.43 -3.91
C ARG A 205 -13.57 2.71 -3.75
N PRO A 206 -13.98 3.38 -4.84
CA PRO A 206 -14.84 4.55 -4.77
C PRO A 206 -16.12 4.18 -4.03
N HIS A 207 -16.58 5.11 -3.20
CA HIS A 207 -17.84 4.87 -2.49
C HIS A 207 -19.01 5.05 -3.47
N VAL A 208 -19.79 4.00 -3.64
CA VAL A 208 -21.02 4.04 -4.42
C VAL A 208 -22.19 4.40 -3.48
N ILE A 209 -22.88 5.49 -3.76
CA ILE A 209 -24.11 5.89 -3.06
C ILE A 209 -25.23 4.97 -3.54
N ARG A 210 -25.87 4.27 -2.60
CA ARG A 210 -27.03 3.42 -2.89
C ARG A 210 -28.31 4.24 -2.95
N PRO A 211 -29.35 3.81 -3.67
CA PRO A 211 -30.66 4.45 -3.64
C PRO A 211 -31.14 4.67 -2.19
N GLY A 212 -31.67 5.85 -1.89
CA GLY A 212 -32.10 6.24 -0.55
C GLY A 212 -31.00 6.79 0.38
N GLN A 213 -29.73 6.76 0.00
CA GLN A 213 -28.66 7.40 0.78
C GLN A 213 -28.46 8.86 0.38
N ARG A 214 -28.12 9.71 1.36
CA ARG A 214 -27.77 11.12 1.09
C ARG A 214 -26.52 11.24 0.23
N SER A 215 -26.55 12.11 -0.78
CA SER A 215 -25.40 12.44 -1.63
C SER A 215 -24.24 12.98 -0.81
N LEU A 216 -23.01 12.70 -1.31
CA LEU A 216 -21.77 13.25 -0.74
C LEU A 216 -21.68 14.78 -0.81
N VAL A 217 -22.44 15.42 -1.70
CA VAL A 217 -22.52 16.88 -1.81
C VAL A 217 -22.90 17.53 -0.48
N HIS A 218 -23.76 16.87 0.31
CA HIS A 218 -24.18 17.37 1.64
C HIS A 218 -23.13 17.19 2.74
N GLN A 219 -21.95 16.61 2.43
CA GLN A 219 -20.86 16.38 3.38
C GLN A 219 -19.70 17.38 3.24
N GLY A 220 -19.87 18.39 2.40
CA GLY A 220 -18.93 19.49 2.19
C GLY A 220 -17.77 19.21 1.22
N GLY A 221 -17.05 20.24 0.84
CA GLY A 221 -16.05 20.23 -0.22
C GLY A 221 -14.91 19.25 -0.02
N PHE A 222 -14.45 19.04 1.23
CA PHE A 222 -13.39 18.06 1.53
C PHE A 222 -13.83 16.62 1.17
N SER A 223 -15.08 16.25 1.46
CA SER A 223 -15.62 14.92 1.13
C SER A 223 -15.78 14.74 -0.39
N ILE A 224 -16.16 15.80 -1.09
CA ILE A 224 -16.25 15.83 -2.56
C ILE A 224 -14.86 15.68 -3.17
N GLY A 225 -13.88 16.46 -2.74
CA GLY A 225 -12.50 16.39 -3.26
C GLY A 225 -11.86 15.02 -3.04
N ARG A 226 -12.05 14.44 -1.84
CA ARG A 226 -11.58 13.08 -1.55
C ARG A 226 -12.23 12.03 -2.43
N GLN A 227 -13.55 12.13 -2.68
CA GLN A 227 -14.24 11.19 -3.55
C GLN A 227 -13.79 11.34 -5.00
N ALA A 228 -13.61 12.57 -5.49
CA ALA A 228 -13.08 12.82 -6.81
C ALA A 228 -11.70 12.21 -7.01
N LEU A 229 -10.79 12.38 -6.02
CA LEU A 229 -9.47 11.74 -6.03
C LEU A 229 -9.58 10.21 -6.05
N ASN A 230 -10.44 9.62 -5.22
CA ASN A 230 -10.66 8.17 -5.22
C ASN A 230 -11.17 7.64 -6.58
N ILE A 231 -12.03 8.40 -7.27
CA ILE A 231 -12.50 8.06 -8.61
C ILE A 231 -11.34 8.08 -9.60
N VAL A 232 -10.51 9.13 -9.59
CA VAL A 232 -9.35 9.23 -10.48
C VAL A 232 -8.36 8.09 -10.25
N ILE A 233 -8.05 7.77 -8.98
CA ILE A 233 -7.18 6.66 -8.61
C ILE A 233 -7.76 5.34 -9.13
N SER A 234 -9.04 5.07 -8.89
CA SER A 234 -9.70 3.83 -9.30
C SER A 234 -9.74 3.67 -10.83
N GLU A 235 -9.94 4.75 -11.57
CA GLU A 235 -9.88 4.70 -13.05
C GLU A 235 -8.47 4.44 -13.56
N LYS A 236 -7.45 5.03 -12.94
CA LYS A 236 -6.05 4.74 -13.26
C LYS A 236 -5.70 3.27 -13.00
N GLU A 237 -6.14 2.72 -11.86
CA GLU A 237 -5.95 1.31 -11.51
C GLU A 237 -6.54 0.38 -12.56
N LYS A 238 -7.82 0.60 -12.90
CA LYS A 238 -8.53 -0.21 -13.90
C LYS A 238 -7.80 -0.20 -15.23
N ARG A 239 -7.43 0.99 -15.72
CA ARG A 239 -6.67 1.11 -16.97
C ARG A 239 -5.29 0.46 -16.89
N GLY A 240 -4.61 0.56 -15.74
CA GLY A 240 -3.32 -0.09 -15.51
C GLY A 240 -3.43 -1.62 -15.57
N ILE A 241 -4.42 -2.20 -14.91
CA ILE A 241 -4.70 -3.65 -14.95
C ILE A 241 -5.04 -4.10 -16.36
N ASP A 242 -5.94 -3.38 -17.05
CA ASP A 242 -6.33 -3.70 -18.43
C ASP A 242 -5.13 -3.64 -19.39
N LEU A 243 -4.24 -2.67 -19.21
CA LEU A 243 -3.02 -2.53 -20.01
C LEU A 243 -2.05 -3.71 -19.78
N ILE A 244 -1.81 -4.06 -18.52
CA ILE A 244 -0.93 -5.19 -18.16
C ILE A 244 -1.49 -6.49 -18.74
N ASN A 245 -2.78 -6.76 -18.60
CA ASN A 245 -3.42 -7.96 -19.15
C ASN A 245 -3.29 -8.06 -20.69
N ARG A 246 -3.26 -6.91 -21.38
CA ARG A 246 -3.07 -6.87 -22.84
C ARG A 246 -1.62 -7.06 -23.27
N LEU A 247 -0.68 -6.40 -22.56
CA LEU A 247 0.73 -6.43 -22.92
C LEU A 247 1.43 -7.72 -22.44
N TYR A 248 0.96 -8.32 -21.36
CA TYR A 248 1.57 -9.49 -20.71
C TYR A 248 0.50 -10.57 -20.47
N PRO A 249 -0.07 -11.16 -21.54
CA PRO A 249 -1.16 -12.15 -21.41
C PRO A 249 -0.74 -13.44 -20.70
N HIS A 250 0.57 -13.69 -20.59
CA HIS A 250 1.14 -14.83 -19.87
C HIS A 250 1.19 -14.61 -18.34
N VAL A 251 1.01 -13.38 -17.86
CA VAL A 251 1.02 -13.05 -16.43
C VAL A 251 -0.39 -13.12 -15.88
N THR A 252 -0.60 -13.92 -14.86
CA THR A 252 -1.88 -14.00 -14.15
C THR A 252 -2.03 -12.84 -13.17
N VAL A 253 -3.01 -11.96 -13.36
CA VAL A 253 -3.30 -10.84 -12.47
C VAL A 253 -4.56 -11.09 -11.66
N LEU A 254 -4.43 -11.19 -10.34
CA LEU A 254 -5.52 -11.43 -9.39
C LEU A 254 -5.77 -10.16 -8.55
N ASN A 255 -6.86 -9.46 -8.80
CA ASN A 255 -7.23 -8.24 -8.08
C ASN A 255 -8.12 -8.55 -6.88
N VAL A 256 -7.57 -8.42 -5.67
CA VAL A 256 -8.29 -8.52 -4.39
C VAL A 256 -8.74 -7.13 -3.97
N SER A 257 -9.99 -6.77 -4.27
CA SER A 257 -10.58 -5.47 -3.96
C SER A 257 -11.80 -5.62 -3.05
N ALA A 258 -11.57 -5.55 -1.74
CA ALA A 258 -12.62 -5.69 -0.73
C ALA A 258 -13.49 -4.43 -0.63
N ASP A 259 -14.80 -4.59 -0.41
CA ASP A 259 -15.65 -3.46 0.00
C ASP A 259 -15.39 -3.11 1.46
N LEU A 260 -14.50 -2.17 1.66
CA LEU A 260 -14.09 -1.73 2.99
C LEU A 260 -15.06 -0.72 3.62
N GLY A 261 -16.00 -0.19 2.85
CA GLY A 261 -16.98 0.81 3.32
C GLY A 261 -16.38 2.21 3.50
N ARG A 262 -17.13 3.06 4.23
CA ARG A 262 -16.70 4.43 4.56
C ARG A 262 -15.86 4.43 5.83
N PHE A 263 -14.58 4.72 5.71
CA PHE A 263 -13.73 5.01 6.86
C PHE A 263 -13.07 6.37 6.68
N SER A 264 -13.16 7.22 7.71
CA SER A 264 -12.38 8.45 7.78
C SER A 264 -10.95 8.12 8.20
N PHE A 265 -9.99 8.95 7.80
CA PHE A 265 -8.61 8.90 8.31
C PHE A 265 -8.53 8.92 9.84
N THR A 266 -9.53 9.51 10.49
CA THR A 266 -9.65 9.62 11.94
C THR A 266 -10.50 8.52 12.58
N SER A 267 -11.14 7.66 11.79
CA SER A 267 -11.99 6.57 12.30
C SER A 267 -11.12 5.45 12.85
N ARG A 268 -10.90 5.45 14.15
CA ARG A 268 -10.17 4.43 14.89
C ARG A 268 -10.95 3.13 15.09
N ALA A 269 -12.21 3.11 14.69
CA ALA A 269 -13.07 1.95 14.85
C ALA A 269 -12.86 0.99 13.67
N ASN A 270 -12.49 -0.25 13.98
CA ASN A 270 -12.61 -1.42 13.12
C ASN A 270 -11.41 -1.86 12.28
N ALA A 271 -10.17 -1.75 12.78
CA ALA A 271 -9.04 -2.46 12.15
C ALA A 271 -9.36 -3.94 11.96
N LYS A 272 -9.95 -4.58 12.99
CA LYS A 272 -10.40 -5.98 12.92
C LYS A 272 -11.41 -6.19 11.78
N LEU A 273 -12.34 -5.25 11.57
CA LEU A 273 -13.32 -5.35 10.48
C LEU A 273 -12.65 -5.18 9.11
N LEU A 274 -11.75 -4.21 8.97
CA LEU A 274 -10.99 -3.99 7.73
C LEU A 274 -10.14 -5.21 7.37
N MET A 275 -9.40 -5.72 8.35
CA MET A 275 -8.60 -6.94 8.19
C MET A 275 -9.47 -8.14 7.82
N THR A 276 -10.62 -8.33 8.51
CA THR A 276 -11.55 -9.43 8.22
C THR A 276 -12.14 -9.33 6.82
N ARG A 277 -12.47 -8.12 6.35
CA ARG A 277 -12.99 -7.91 4.99
C ARG A 277 -11.94 -8.19 3.94
N GLY A 278 -10.71 -7.70 4.12
CA GLY A 278 -9.57 -8.03 3.26
C GLY A 278 -9.32 -9.52 3.19
N TYR A 279 -9.29 -10.19 4.33
CA TYR A 279 -9.10 -11.63 4.45
C TYR A 279 -10.18 -12.44 3.72
N ARG A 280 -11.46 -12.15 3.96
CA ARG A 280 -12.57 -12.87 3.32
C ARG A 280 -12.55 -12.72 1.79
N GLU A 281 -12.30 -11.51 1.31
CA GLU A 281 -12.21 -11.27 -0.12
C GLU A 281 -11.00 -11.96 -0.74
N ALA A 282 -9.85 -11.93 -0.06
CA ALA A 282 -8.66 -12.64 -0.49
C ALA A 282 -8.89 -14.15 -0.56
N LEU A 283 -9.47 -14.76 0.46
CA LEU A 283 -9.82 -16.18 0.42
C LEU A 283 -10.76 -16.50 -0.75
N ARG A 284 -11.77 -15.67 -0.99
CA ARG A 284 -12.72 -15.86 -2.09
C ARG A 284 -12.01 -15.86 -3.45
N VAL A 285 -11.12 -14.88 -3.69
CA VAL A 285 -10.42 -14.72 -4.96
C VAL A 285 -9.31 -15.77 -5.11
N LEU A 286 -8.42 -15.87 -4.11
CA LEU A 286 -7.20 -16.67 -4.21
C LEU A 286 -7.48 -18.17 -4.11
N ALA A 287 -8.42 -18.61 -3.26
CA ALA A 287 -8.80 -20.03 -3.21
C ALA A 287 -9.49 -20.47 -4.51
N ALA A 288 -10.30 -19.59 -5.12
CA ALA A 288 -10.90 -19.89 -6.42
C ALA A 288 -9.84 -19.98 -7.52
N ALA A 289 -8.84 -19.07 -7.53
CA ALA A 289 -7.71 -19.13 -8.47
C ALA A 289 -6.86 -20.39 -8.27
N LYS A 290 -6.58 -20.76 -7.00
CA LYS A 290 -5.83 -21.97 -6.68
C LYS A 290 -6.55 -23.25 -7.15
N ARG A 291 -7.87 -23.34 -6.97
CA ARG A 291 -8.64 -24.49 -7.49
C ARG A 291 -8.65 -24.57 -9.02
N ARG A 292 -8.42 -23.46 -9.73
CA ARG A 292 -8.31 -23.41 -11.20
C ARG A 292 -6.90 -23.67 -11.70
N GLY A 293 -5.94 -24.00 -10.82
CA GLY A 293 -4.55 -24.24 -11.20
C GLY A 293 -3.78 -22.98 -11.62
N MET A 294 -4.28 -21.77 -11.30
CA MET A 294 -3.65 -20.52 -11.76
C MET A 294 -2.29 -20.24 -11.08
N PHE A 295 -1.90 -21.04 -10.11
CA PHE A 295 -0.59 -21.02 -9.48
C PHE A 295 0.30 -22.18 -9.94
N ASP A 296 -0.12 -22.96 -10.95
CA ASP A 296 0.63 -24.05 -11.52
C ASP A 296 1.18 -23.63 -12.88
N ILE A 297 2.49 -23.64 -13.08
CA ILE A 297 3.16 -23.18 -14.32
C ILE A 297 2.68 -23.96 -15.56
N ALA A 298 2.19 -25.17 -15.39
CA ALA A 298 1.77 -26.04 -16.48
C ALA A 298 0.51 -25.55 -17.24
N SER A 299 -0.31 -24.67 -16.63
CA SER A 299 -1.56 -24.20 -17.25
C SER A 299 -1.41 -22.98 -18.18
N ASN A 300 -0.26 -22.31 -18.16
CA ASN A 300 -0.06 -21.08 -18.92
C ASN A 300 0.65 -21.26 -20.27
N VAL A 301 1.09 -22.49 -20.61
CA VAL A 301 1.81 -22.79 -21.89
C VAL A 301 0.89 -23.27 -23.01
N HIS A 302 -0.41 -23.51 -22.76
CA HIS A 302 -1.30 -24.15 -23.70
C HIS A 302 -2.20 -23.22 -24.54
N THR A 303 -1.85 -21.95 -24.75
CA THR A 303 -2.66 -21.08 -25.63
C THR A 303 -1.87 -20.36 -26.73
N ILE A 304 -0.63 -20.77 -27.03
CA ILE A 304 0.14 -20.22 -28.17
C ILE A 304 0.64 -21.34 -29.06
N GLY A 305 -0.26 -22.19 -29.51
CA GLY A 305 0.08 -23.22 -30.47
C GLY A 305 -1.18 -23.83 -31.04
N GLU A 306 -1.82 -23.11 -31.96
CA GLU A 306 -2.67 -23.59 -33.06
C GLU A 306 -3.66 -22.48 -33.46
N ALA A 307 -3.23 -21.61 -34.34
CA ALA A 307 -4.07 -21.01 -35.41
C ALA A 307 -3.17 -20.47 -36.52
#